data_a8558443cbeb251caa50b7f7a3d54ad0
#
_entry.id   a8558443cbeb251caa50b7f7a3d54ad0
#
_cell.length_a   1.000
_cell.length_b   1.000
_cell.length_c   1.000
_cell.angle_alpha   90.00
_cell.angle_beta   90.00
_cell.angle_gamma   90.00
#
_symmetry.space_group_name_H-M   'P 1'
#
loop_
_entity.id
_entity.type
_entity.pdbx_description
1 polymer ?
#
loop_
_entity_poly.entity_id
_entity_poly.type
_entity_poly.pdbx_seq_one_letter_code
_entity_poly.pdbx_strand_id
1 'polypeptide(L)'
;MLQLFRTRMTFRRAVQRALKKTEAGITFEMLQVLRCLWEEQGISQQVLAERIAKGKAALSNLIMNLEKKNYVYRLESPSDRRNKQVFLSEEGSLFYKRISIALDAIYESAGIAIGLEKVESMSADLKLTGDVLEKV
;
A
#
# COMPACT_ATOMS: atom_id res chain seq x y z
N MET A 1 -0.19 5.11 22.64
CA MET A 1 -0.78 5.82 21.49
C MET A 1 0.23 6.71 20.75
N LEU A 2 0.91 7.66 21.43
CA LEU A 2 1.92 8.53 20.80
C LEU A 2 3.07 7.74 20.16
N GLN A 3 3.55 6.66 20.78
CA GLN A 3 4.64 5.82 20.24
C GLN A 3 4.23 5.10 18.95
N LEU A 4 3.01 4.59 18.85
CA LEU A 4 2.47 3.98 17.64
C LEU A 4 2.48 4.98 16.46
N PHE A 5 2.03 6.21 16.73
CA PHE A 5 2.05 7.29 15.73
C PHE A 5 3.49 7.61 15.26
N ARG A 6 4.44 7.73 16.20
CA ARG A 6 5.85 7.98 15.88
C ARG A 6 6.46 6.85 15.06
N THR A 7 6.20 5.60 15.42
CA THR A 7 6.68 4.42 14.70
C THR A 7 6.14 4.40 13.28
N ARG A 8 4.84 4.65 13.09
CA ARG A 8 4.23 4.77 11.76
C ARG A 8 4.91 5.84 10.91
N MET A 9 5.19 7.01 11.50
CA MET A 9 5.85 8.09 10.77
C MET A 9 7.30 7.75 10.39
N THR A 10 8.02 7.08 11.26
CA THR A 10 9.41 6.64 11.00
C THR A 10 9.43 5.57 9.90
N PHE A 11 8.54 4.60 9.97
CA PHE A 11 8.37 3.59 8.94
C PHE A 11 8.05 4.22 7.57
N ARG A 12 7.06 5.12 7.51
CA ARG A 12 6.73 5.85 6.29
C ARG A 12 7.96 6.56 5.70
N ARG A 13 8.77 7.22 6.52
CA ARG A 13 10.00 7.89 6.08
C ARG A 13 11.02 6.91 5.51
N ALA A 14 11.17 5.72 6.10
CA ALA A 14 12.06 4.68 5.58
C ALA A 14 11.62 4.22 4.19
N VAL A 15 10.34 3.94 4.02
CA VAL A 15 9.75 3.56 2.72
C VAL A 15 9.90 4.69 1.70
N GLN A 16 9.65 5.94 2.07
CA GLN A 16 9.81 7.09 1.18
C GLN A 16 11.26 7.26 0.71
N ARG A 17 12.25 7.00 1.57
CA ARG A 17 13.67 7.01 1.17
C ARG A 17 13.97 5.92 0.15
N ALA A 18 13.43 4.72 0.33
CA ALA A 18 13.58 3.64 -0.65
C ALA A 18 12.92 3.99 -1.99
N LEU A 19 11.73 4.53 -1.97
CA LEU A 19 11.02 4.99 -3.18
C LEU A 19 11.77 6.10 -3.92
N LYS A 20 12.35 7.05 -3.20
CA LYS A 20 13.11 8.15 -3.80
C LYS A 20 14.33 7.64 -4.58
N LYS A 21 14.96 6.55 -4.14
CA LYS A 21 16.10 5.95 -4.85
C LYS A 21 15.71 5.33 -6.19
N THR A 22 14.44 5.04 -6.42
CA THR A 22 13.97 4.47 -7.71
C THR A 22 13.81 5.52 -8.81
N GLU A 23 13.80 6.81 -8.45
CA GLU A 23 13.51 7.93 -9.37
C GLU A 23 12.17 7.81 -10.13
N ALA A 24 11.31 6.85 -9.75
CA ALA A 24 10.05 6.58 -10.41
C ALA A 24 8.96 7.62 -10.10
N GLY A 25 9.19 8.52 -9.14
CA GLY A 25 8.20 9.52 -8.71
C GLY A 25 6.96 8.89 -8.08
N ILE A 26 7.13 7.76 -7.39
CA ILE A 26 6.06 7.06 -6.66
C ILE A 26 6.02 7.56 -5.23
N THR A 27 4.84 7.98 -4.78
CA THR A 27 4.58 8.37 -3.39
C THR A 27 4.28 7.14 -2.53
N PHE A 28 4.33 7.32 -1.22
CA PHE A 28 3.92 6.27 -0.27
C PHE A 28 2.47 5.81 -0.53
N GLU A 29 1.55 6.73 -0.79
CA GLU A 29 0.15 6.44 -1.07
C GLU A 29 -0.03 5.68 -2.38
N MET A 30 0.71 6.04 -3.44
CA MET A 30 0.72 5.27 -4.70
C MET A 30 1.23 3.85 -4.47
N LEU A 31 2.26 3.67 -3.64
CA LEU A 31 2.76 2.35 -3.28
C LEU A 31 1.70 1.50 -2.57
N GLN A 32 0.87 2.12 -1.70
CA GLN A 32 -0.23 1.40 -1.05
C GLN A 32 -1.25 0.87 -2.07
N VAL A 33 -1.57 1.65 -3.10
CA VAL A 33 -2.43 1.19 -4.21
C VAL A 33 -1.80 0.01 -4.94
N LEU A 34 -0.53 0.13 -5.33
CA LEU A 34 0.20 -0.94 -6.02
C LEU A 34 0.24 -2.23 -5.18
N ARG A 35 0.44 -2.10 -3.87
CA ARG A 35 0.43 -3.24 -2.94
C ARG A 35 -0.93 -3.93 -2.91
N CYS A 36 -2.02 -3.19 -2.75
CA CYS A 36 -3.36 -3.76 -2.76
C CYS A 36 -3.64 -4.53 -4.06
N LEU A 37 -3.22 -3.96 -5.20
CA LEU A 37 -3.40 -4.61 -6.50
C LEU A 37 -2.47 -5.80 -6.71
N TRP A 38 -1.30 -5.82 -6.09
CA TRP A 38 -0.42 -6.98 -6.09
C TRP A 38 -1.02 -8.16 -5.31
N GLU A 39 -1.66 -7.88 -4.19
CA GLU A 39 -2.35 -8.89 -3.37
C GLU A 39 -3.64 -9.38 -4.05
N GLU A 40 -4.36 -8.49 -4.74
CA GLU A 40 -5.63 -8.80 -5.41
C GLU A 40 -5.85 -7.90 -6.63
N GLN A 41 -5.95 -8.49 -7.80
CA GLN A 41 -6.21 -7.78 -9.05
C GLN A 41 -7.71 -7.53 -9.26
N GLY A 42 -8.04 -6.48 -10.00
CA GLY A 42 -9.41 -6.21 -10.39
C GLY A 42 -10.29 -5.70 -9.25
N ILE A 43 -9.70 -5.03 -8.28
CA ILE A 43 -10.45 -4.44 -7.17
C ILE A 43 -11.14 -3.16 -7.64
N SER A 44 -12.36 -2.93 -7.17
CA SER A 44 -13.05 -1.66 -7.44
C SER A 44 -12.37 -0.48 -6.77
N GLN A 45 -12.54 0.70 -7.35
CA GLN A 45 -12.01 1.93 -6.75
C GLN A 45 -12.58 2.19 -5.35
N GLN A 46 -13.82 1.77 -5.10
CA GLN A 46 -14.43 1.91 -3.78
C GLN A 46 -13.70 1.04 -2.74
N VAL A 47 -13.48 -0.22 -3.05
CA VAL A 47 -12.75 -1.14 -2.15
C VAL A 47 -11.31 -0.67 -1.92
N LEU A 48 -10.63 -0.19 -2.97
CA LEU A 48 -9.30 0.39 -2.82
C LEU A 48 -9.31 1.60 -1.88
N ALA A 49 -10.29 2.50 -2.00
CA ALA A 49 -10.41 3.68 -1.14
C ALA A 49 -10.56 3.28 0.34
N GLU A 50 -11.37 2.29 0.61
CA GLU A 50 -11.56 1.73 1.96
C GLU A 50 -10.26 1.12 2.51
N ARG A 51 -9.58 0.25 1.73
CA ARG A 51 -8.35 -0.43 2.15
C ARG A 51 -7.20 0.52 2.47
N ILE A 52 -7.06 1.61 1.71
CA ILE A 52 -5.99 2.60 1.98
C ILE A 52 -6.45 3.79 2.81
N ALA A 53 -7.67 3.76 3.34
CA ALA A 53 -8.29 4.81 4.15
C ALA A 53 -8.20 6.20 3.48
N LYS A 54 -8.63 6.30 2.22
CA LYS A 54 -8.65 7.54 1.42
C LYS A 54 -10.06 7.81 0.89
N GLY A 55 -10.38 9.09 0.74
CA GLY A 55 -11.61 9.50 0.07
C GLY A 55 -11.55 9.21 -1.45
N LYS A 56 -12.72 9.09 -2.07
CA LYS A 56 -12.86 8.77 -3.51
C LYS A 56 -12.07 9.71 -4.42
N ALA A 57 -12.10 11.02 -4.16
CA ALA A 57 -11.38 12.02 -4.96
C ALA A 57 -9.86 11.84 -4.85
N ALA A 58 -9.34 11.64 -3.64
CA ALA A 58 -7.92 11.41 -3.41
C ALA A 58 -7.44 10.12 -4.09
N LEU A 59 -8.21 9.02 -3.96
CA LEU A 59 -7.91 7.78 -4.65
C LEU A 59 -7.91 7.93 -6.17
N SER A 60 -8.93 8.59 -6.73
CA SER A 60 -9.02 8.84 -8.18
C SER A 60 -7.79 9.56 -8.72
N ASN A 61 -7.27 10.54 -7.98
CA ASN A 61 -6.04 11.24 -8.32
C ASN A 61 -4.81 10.31 -8.25
N LEU A 62 -4.72 9.44 -7.26
CA LEU A 62 -3.63 8.46 -7.14
C LEU A 62 -3.63 7.49 -8.34
N ILE A 63 -4.80 6.95 -8.68
CA ILE A 63 -4.96 6.04 -9.83
C ILE A 63 -4.61 6.75 -11.14
N MET A 64 -5.12 7.97 -11.35
CA MET A 64 -4.80 8.75 -12.56
C MET A 64 -3.28 8.99 -12.70
N ASN A 65 -2.59 9.29 -11.61
CA ASN A 65 -1.14 9.47 -11.64
C ASN A 65 -0.39 8.15 -11.90
N LEU A 66 -0.89 7.03 -11.38
CA LEU A 66 -0.35 5.70 -11.67
C LEU A 66 -0.62 5.26 -13.13
N GLU A 67 -1.78 5.63 -13.70
CA GLU A 67 -2.08 5.41 -15.13
C GLU A 67 -1.13 6.21 -16.03
N LYS A 68 -0.87 7.49 -15.72
CA LYS A 68 0.10 8.32 -16.45
C LYS A 68 1.52 7.73 -16.44
N LYS A 69 1.85 6.97 -15.41
CA LYS A 69 3.11 6.25 -15.29
C LYS A 69 3.08 4.85 -15.91
N ASN A 70 1.96 4.46 -16.48
CA ASN A 70 1.71 3.14 -17.06
C ASN A 70 1.86 1.97 -16.05
N TYR A 71 1.57 2.21 -14.78
CA TYR A 71 1.66 1.19 -13.72
C TYR A 71 0.34 0.50 -13.42
N VAL A 72 -0.77 1.15 -13.72
CA VAL A 72 -2.12 0.59 -13.56
C VAL A 72 -2.99 0.96 -14.76
N TYR A 73 -4.07 0.22 -14.94
CA TYR A 73 -5.14 0.55 -15.87
C TYR A 73 -6.50 0.22 -15.27
N ARG A 74 -7.53 0.85 -15.79
CA ARG A 74 -8.92 0.64 -15.38
C ARG A 74 -9.70 -0.07 -16.46
N LEU A 75 -10.55 -1.01 -16.06
CA LEU A 75 -11.56 -1.62 -16.92
C LEU A 75 -12.95 -1.37 -16.33
N GLU A 76 -13.94 -1.22 -17.20
CA GLU A 76 -15.33 -1.20 -16.76
C GLU A 76 -15.74 -2.58 -16.25
N SER A 77 -16.44 -2.61 -15.12
CA SER A 77 -17.01 -3.86 -14.62
C SER A 77 -18.07 -4.37 -15.60
N PRO A 78 -18.05 -5.66 -15.97
CA PRO A 78 -19.09 -6.24 -16.83
C PRO A 78 -20.51 -6.11 -16.26
N SER A 79 -20.64 -6.06 -14.94
CA SER A 79 -21.91 -5.99 -14.21
C SER A 79 -22.36 -4.56 -13.88
N ASP A 80 -21.43 -3.61 -13.82
CA ASP A 80 -21.72 -2.20 -13.47
C ASP A 80 -20.66 -1.26 -14.06
N ARG A 81 -21.05 -0.54 -15.14
CA ARG A 81 -20.19 0.43 -15.81
C ARG A 81 -19.74 1.61 -14.92
N ARG A 82 -20.46 1.86 -13.82
CA ARG A 82 -20.11 2.92 -12.85
C ARG A 82 -18.99 2.49 -11.93
N ASN A 83 -18.76 1.18 -11.81
CA ASN A 83 -17.77 0.59 -10.91
C ASN A 83 -16.56 0.10 -11.71
N LYS A 84 -15.57 0.98 -11.87
CA LYS A 84 -14.33 0.63 -12.57
C LYS A 84 -13.45 -0.23 -11.68
N GLN A 85 -12.95 -1.32 -12.25
CA GLN A 85 -11.96 -2.19 -11.63
C GLN A 85 -10.56 -1.74 -12.02
N VAL A 86 -9.62 -1.82 -11.10
CA VAL A 86 -8.23 -1.40 -11.27
C VAL A 86 -7.31 -2.62 -11.28
N PHE A 87 -6.37 -2.60 -12.20
CA PHE A 87 -5.41 -3.69 -12.41
C PHE A 87 -3.99 -3.13 -12.48
N LEU A 88 -3.01 -3.92 -12.07
CA LEU A 88 -1.62 -3.64 -12.38
C LEU A 88 -1.35 -3.92 -13.86
N SER A 89 -0.57 -3.03 -14.48
CA SER A 89 0.08 -3.34 -15.75
C SER A 89 1.28 -4.27 -15.55
N GLU A 90 1.86 -4.76 -16.62
CA GLU A 90 3.12 -5.50 -16.56
C GLU A 90 4.23 -4.65 -15.94
N GLU A 91 4.37 -3.38 -16.35
CA GLU A 91 5.34 -2.44 -15.77
C GLU A 91 5.09 -2.17 -14.29
N GLY A 92 3.82 -2.01 -13.88
CA GLY A 92 3.45 -1.84 -12.47
C GLY A 92 3.81 -3.07 -11.64
N SER A 93 3.57 -4.26 -12.18
CA SER A 93 3.94 -5.52 -11.54
C SER A 93 5.45 -5.68 -11.38
N LEU A 94 6.22 -5.38 -12.42
CA LEU A 94 7.68 -5.40 -12.39
C LEU A 94 8.25 -4.35 -11.41
N PHE A 95 7.68 -3.15 -11.40
CA PHE A 95 8.07 -2.12 -10.44
C PHE A 95 7.81 -2.58 -9.01
N TYR A 96 6.59 -3.07 -8.73
CA TYR A 96 6.25 -3.52 -7.38
C TYR A 96 7.16 -4.66 -6.91
N LYS A 97 7.42 -5.63 -7.77
CA LYS A 97 8.35 -6.73 -7.46
C LYS A 97 9.76 -6.24 -7.11
N ARG A 98 10.26 -5.24 -7.80
CA ARG A 98 11.59 -4.65 -7.50
C ARG A 98 11.59 -3.89 -6.18
N ILE A 99 10.57 -3.07 -5.93
CA ILE A 99 10.52 -2.29 -4.68
C ILE A 99 10.24 -3.17 -3.47
N SER A 100 9.48 -4.27 -3.62
CA SER A 100 9.20 -5.20 -2.52
C SER A 100 10.48 -5.79 -1.93
N ILE A 101 11.47 -6.09 -2.74
CA ILE A 101 12.79 -6.57 -2.27
C ILE A 101 13.45 -5.55 -1.32
N ALA A 102 13.40 -4.27 -1.67
CA ALA A 102 13.95 -3.21 -0.82
C ALA A 102 13.13 -3.00 0.46
N LEU A 103 11.81 -3.21 0.40
CA LEU A 103 10.93 -3.16 1.56
C LEU A 103 11.17 -4.35 2.49
N ASP A 104 11.34 -5.54 1.94
CA ASP A 104 11.65 -6.74 2.71
C ASP A 104 12.96 -6.56 3.49
N ALA A 105 13.99 -5.98 2.89
CA ALA A 105 15.24 -5.65 3.59
C ALA A 105 15.04 -4.69 4.77
N ILE A 106 14.10 -3.73 4.68
CA ILE A 106 13.74 -2.83 5.78
C ILE A 106 13.05 -3.62 6.90
N TYR A 107 12.12 -4.52 6.55
CA TYR A 107 11.40 -5.36 7.51
C TYR A 107 12.34 -6.35 8.20
N GLU A 108 13.21 -7.01 7.44
CA GLU A 108 14.20 -7.94 7.98
C GLU A 108 15.15 -7.26 8.97
N SER A 109 15.65 -6.06 8.63
CA SER A 109 16.52 -5.29 9.53
C SER A 109 15.83 -4.96 10.85
N ALA A 110 14.53 -4.59 10.79
CA ALA A 110 13.75 -4.35 12.00
C ALA A 110 13.47 -5.66 12.76
N GLY A 111 13.16 -6.74 12.04
CA GLY A 111 12.90 -8.06 12.62
C GLY A 111 14.11 -8.64 13.35
N ILE A 112 15.30 -8.51 12.78
CA ILE A 112 16.56 -8.94 13.42
C ILE A 112 16.83 -8.14 14.72
N ALA A 113 16.63 -6.82 14.67
CA ALA A 113 16.87 -5.96 15.82
C ALA A 113 15.90 -6.18 16.99
N ILE A 114 14.65 -6.54 16.69
CA ILE A 114 13.57 -6.70 17.67
C ILE A 114 13.46 -8.17 18.13
N GLY A 115 13.73 -9.12 17.24
CA GLY A 115 13.48 -10.55 17.38
C GLY A 115 12.13 -10.95 16.76
N LEU A 116 12.13 -12.02 15.97
CA LEU A 116 10.96 -12.46 15.20
C LEU A 116 9.72 -12.73 16.06
N GLU A 117 9.88 -13.41 17.19
CA GLU A 117 8.80 -13.71 18.13
C GLU A 117 8.09 -12.43 18.64
N LYS A 118 8.87 -11.39 18.95
CA LYS A 118 8.32 -10.09 19.34
C LYS A 118 7.61 -9.39 18.20
N VAL A 119 8.11 -9.49 16.98
CA VAL A 119 7.46 -8.91 15.79
C VAL A 119 6.10 -9.56 15.55
N GLU A 120 6.00 -10.89 15.67
CA GLU A 120 4.74 -11.63 15.55
C GLU A 120 3.74 -11.23 16.64
N SER A 121 4.18 -11.18 17.89
CA SER A 121 3.34 -10.73 19.01
C SER A 121 2.84 -9.28 18.82
N MET A 122 3.73 -8.37 18.44
CA MET A 122 3.36 -6.98 18.16
C MET A 122 2.37 -6.86 17.00
N SER A 123 2.51 -7.67 15.96
CA SER A 123 1.59 -7.71 14.82
C SER A 123 0.19 -8.14 15.27
N ALA A 124 0.10 -9.16 16.09
CA ALA A 124 -1.18 -9.62 16.66
C ALA A 124 -1.84 -8.55 17.55
N ASP A 125 -1.06 -7.90 18.41
CA ASP A 125 -1.55 -6.82 19.28
C ASP A 125 -2.04 -5.60 18.48
N LEU A 126 -1.33 -5.23 17.41
CA LEU A 126 -1.73 -4.14 16.53
C LEU A 126 -3.02 -4.47 15.77
N LYS A 127 -3.17 -5.71 15.31
CA LYS A 127 -4.39 -6.16 14.66
C LYS A 127 -5.58 -6.08 15.63
N LEU A 128 -5.43 -6.64 16.83
CA LEU A 128 -6.46 -6.57 17.86
C LEU A 128 -6.85 -5.13 18.19
N THR A 129 -5.86 -4.24 18.29
CA THR A 129 -6.09 -2.81 18.53
C THR A 129 -6.90 -2.18 17.38
N GLY A 130 -6.58 -2.51 16.13
CA GLY A 130 -7.33 -2.06 14.96
C GLY A 130 -8.78 -2.54 15.00
N ASP A 131 -9.00 -3.83 15.23
CA ASP A 131 -10.33 -4.47 15.30
C ASP A 131 -11.22 -3.83 16.39
N VAL A 132 -10.61 -3.41 17.51
CA VAL A 132 -11.34 -2.70 18.58
C VAL A 132 -11.70 -1.28 18.17
N LEU A 133 -10.77 -0.57 17.53
CA LEU A 133 -10.99 0.82 17.10
C LEU A 133 -12.03 0.95 15.98
N GLU A 134 -12.16 -0.07 15.12
CA GLU A 134 -13.20 -0.09 14.08
C GLU A 134 -14.63 -0.20 14.65
N LYS A 135 -14.79 -0.66 15.89
CA LYS A 135 -16.09 -0.82 16.56
C LYS A 135 -16.50 0.40 17.38
N VAL A 136 -15.64 1.36 17.51
CA VAL A 136 -15.89 2.61 18.25
C VAL A 136 -16.36 3.71 17.31
#